data_d76cfb16ff26cc1c63c636ff933a54d1
#
_entry.id   d76cfb16ff26cc1c63c636ff933a54d1
#
_cell.length_a   1.000
_cell.length_b   1.000
_cell.length_c   1.000
_cell.angle_alpha   90.00
_cell.angle_beta   90.00
_cell.angle_gamma   90.00
#
_symmetry.space_group_name_H-M   'P 1'
#
loop_
_entity.id
_entity.type
_entity.pdbx_description
1 polymer ?
#
loop_
_entity_poly.entity_id
_entity_poly.type
_entity_poly.pdbx_seq_one_letter_code
_entity_poly.pdbx_strand_id
1 'polypeptide(L)'
;GEYAAPVAPSAPDTDGDGMPLLPDWATTPVGPEPRPPRPLAPSGLGETEGSDPPLPPASVGAAARRGTLIHALLERLPQIAGKDREGKARAWLERQAGDLALAEREEMFARATQVLAEPAFAEVFGPGALAEVPLAATVEGQVVMGTADRLLVTADAVTVVDFKTARRPPLSPEAIPDATLKQMAAYVAALETIYPGRRVEAAVLYTQTPQLFALPAARLAAYKTAFAAPQESFTLPPVE
;
A
#
# COMPACT_ATOMS: atom_id res chain seq x y z
N GLY A 1 -31.62 -23.20 42.25
CA GLY A 1 -32.09 -22.99 40.89
C GLY A 1 -32.52 -24.32 40.32
N GLU A 2 -33.83 -24.49 40.06
CA GLU A 2 -34.37 -25.66 39.37
C GLU A 2 -33.93 -25.65 37.92
N TYR A 3 -33.23 -26.69 37.50
CA TYR A 3 -32.95 -26.95 36.08
C TYR A 3 -34.26 -27.47 35.45
N ALA A 4 -34.81 -26.68 34.53
CA ALA A 4 -35.91 -27.18 33.68
C ALA A 4 -35.39 -28.35 32.84
N ALA A 5 -36.15 -29.44 32.84
CA ALA A 5 -35.85 -30.61 32.02
C ALA A 5 -35.84 -30.22 30.53
N PRO A 6 -34.92 -30.77 29.70
CA PRO A 6 -34.92 -30.49 28.27
C PRO A 6 -36.25 -30.95 27.64
N VAL A 7 -36.87 -30.04 26.92
CA VAL A 7 -38.09 -30.36 26.12
C VAL A 7 -37.66 -31.36 25.05
N ALA A 8 -38.33 -32.52 25.01
CA ALA A 8 -38.08 -33.50 23.96
C ALA A 8 -38.37 -32.85 22.59
N PRO A 9 -37.54 -33.08 21.57
CA PRO A 9 -37.82 -32.56 20.24
C PRO A 9 -39.15 -33.12 19.74
N SER A 10 -40.00 -32.23 19.23
CA SER A 10 -41.24 -32.61 18.54
C SER A 10 -40.89 -33.51 17.37
N ALA A 11 -41.69 -34.53 17.12
CA ALA A 11 -41.55 -35.36 15.92
C ALA A 11 -41.59 -34.43 14.67
N PRO A 12 -40.73 -34.66 13.67
CA PRO A 12 -40.76 -33.84 12.45
C PRO A 12 -42.10 -34.01 11.72
N ASP A 13 -42.64 -32.91 11.24
CA ASP A 13 -43.78 -32.95 10.31
C ASP A 13 -43.38 -33.74 9.07
N THR A 14 -44.26 -34.66 8.63
CA THR A 14 -44.03 -35.47 7.42
C THR A 14 -45.09 -35.13 6.38
N ASP A 15 -44.73 -35.23 5.10
CA ASP A 15 -45.68 -35.19 4.00
C ASP A 15 -46.50 -36.49 3.94
N GLY A 16 -47.49 -36.59 3.01
CA GLY A 16 -48.36 -37.74 2.84
C GLY A 16 -47.63 -39.06 2.52
N ASP A 17 -46.40 -39.04 2.15
CA ASP A 17 -45.55 -40.21 1.85
C ASP A 17 -44.62 -40.59 3.01
N GLY A 18 -44.75 -39.94 4.18
CA GLY A 18 -43.90 -40.22 5.35
C GLY A 18 -42.48 -39.67 5.32
N MET A 19 -42.15 -38.85 4.32
CA MET A 19 -40.86 -38.13 4.26
C MET A 19 -40.89 -36.91 5.17
N PRO A 20 -39.84 -36.63 5.94
CA PRO A 20 -39.77 -35.43 6.76
C PRO A 20 -39.81 -34.19 5.88
N LEU A 21 -40.73 -33.25 6.17
CA LEU A 21 -40.78 -31.96 5.50
C LEU A 21 -39.51 -31.17 5.82
N LEU A 22 -38.88 -30.66 4.78
CA LEU A 22 -37.73 -29.77 4.97
C LEU A 22 -38.21 -28.46 5.61
N PRO A 23 -37.48 -27.95 6.62
CA PRO A 23 -37.79 -26.64 7.19
C PRO A 23 -37.69 -25.54 6.12
N ASP A 24 -38.48 -24.49 6.24
CA ASP A 24 -38.51 -23.37 5.27
C ASP A 24 -37.16 -22.79 4.97
N TRP A 25 -36.27 -22.72 5.96
CA TRP A 25 -34.89 -22.22 5.75
C TRP A 25 -34.08 -23.11 4.81
N ALA A 26 -34.37 -24.41 4.69
CA ALA A 26 -33.63 -25.32 3.81
C ALA A 26 -34.06 -25.19 2.33
N THR A 27 -35.22 -24.60 2.09
CA THR A 27 -35.75 -24.35 0.74
C THR A 27 -35.70 -22.90 0.33
N THR A 28 -35.36 -22.00 1.28
CA THR A 28 -35.21 -20.58 1.00
C THR A 28 -33.82 -20.34 0.33
N PRO A 29 -33.78 -19.77 -0.89
CA PRO A 29 -32.50 -19.43 -1.51
C PRO A 29 -31.68 -18.50 -0.61
N VAL A 30 -30.46 -18.87 -0.34
CA VAL A 30 -29.55 -17.98 0.37
C VAL A 30 -29.33 -16.74 -0.51
N GLY A 31 -29.69 -15.58 0.01
CA GLY A 31 -29.40 -14.30 -0.66
C GLY A 31 -27.91 -14.15 -0.97
N PRO A 32 -27.54 -13.28 -1.94
CA PRO A 32 -26.13 -13.05 -2.22
C PRO A 32 -25.41 -12.62 -0.95
N GLU A 33 -24.33 -13.34 -0.61
CA GLU A 33 -23.48 -12.95 0.53
C GLU A 33 -22.94 -11.53 0.31
N PRO A 34 -23.06 -10.64 1.32
CA PRO A 34 -22.42 -9.34 1.24
C PRO A 34 -20.91 -9.57 1.12
N ARG A 35 -20.35 -9.28 -0.05
CA ARG A 35 -18.91 -9.34 -0.23
C ARG A 35 -18.29 -8.23 0.60
N PRO A 36 -17.32 -8.54 1.48
CA PRO A 36 -16.62 -7.49 2.19
C PRO A 36 -15.99 -6.53 1.17
N PRO A 37 -16.01 -5.22 1.41
CA PRO A 37 -15.39 -4.26 0.51
C PRO A 37 -13.92 -4.64 0.28
N ARG A 38 -13.49 -4.65 -0.97
CA ARG A 38 -12.08 -4.92 -1.29
C ARG A 38 -11.25 -3.78 -0.74
N PRO A 39 -10.20 -4.06 0.05
CA PRO A 39 -9.30 -3.01 0.50
C PRO A 39 -8.68 -2.26 -0.68
N LEU A 40 -8.66 -0.94 -0.60
CA LEU A 40 -7.93 -0.09 -1.52
C LEU A 40 -6.44 -0.18 -1.16
N ALA A 41 -5.61 -0.67 -2.08
CA ALA A 41 -4.17 -0.68 -1.94
C ALA A 41 -3.59 0.60 -2.57
N PRO A 42 -3.07 1.56 -1.79
CA PRO A 42 -2.53 2.82 -2.33
C PRO A 42 -1.44 2.60 -3.39
N SER A 43 -0.56 1.64 -3.20
CA SER A 43 0.49 1.28 -4.17
C SER A 43 -0.07 0.86 -5.53
N GLY A 44 -1.22 0.16 -5.56
CA GLY A 44 -1.89 -0.21 -6.81
C GLY A 44 -2.48 0.98 -7.57
N LEU A 45 -2.76 2.10 -6.90
CA LEU A 45 -3.21 3.32 -7.55
C LEU A 45 -2.07 4.01 -8.33
N GLY A 46 -0.82 3.78 -7.92
CA GLY A 46 0.37 4.36 -8.55
C GLY A 46 0.91 3.59 -9.75
N GLU A 47 0.47 2.35 -9.97
CA GLU A 47 1.02 1.47 -11.01
C GLU A 47 0.35 1.62 -12.38
N THR A 48 -0.83 2.23 -12.45
CA THR A 48 -1.65 2.30 -13.67
C THR A 48 -1.24 3.38 -14.67
N GLU A 49 -0.46 4.36 -14.26
CA GLU A 49 0.07 5.38 -15.17
C GLU A 49 1.52 5.05 -15.48
N GLY A 50 1.73 4.48 -16.66
CA GLY A 50 3.03 4.06 -17.11
C GLY A 50 4.06 5.19 -17.06
N SER A 51 5.31 4.79 -16.80
CA SER A 51 6.46 5.66 -17.03
C SER A 51 6.39 6.22 -18.45
N ASP A 52 6.61 7.50 -18.60
CA ASP A 52 6.71 8.12 -19.94
C ASP A 52 8.18 8.00 -20.45
N PRO A 53 8.44 7.38 -21.59
CA PRO A 53 7.54 6.58 -22.42
C PRO A 53 7.20 5.21 -21.80
N PRO A 54 6.06 4.60 -22.16
CA PRO A 54 5.70 3.28 -21.64
C PRO A 54 6.78 2.26 -21.95
N LEU A 55 7.13 1.47 -20.93
CA LEU A 55 8.14 0.43 -21.08
C LEU A 55 7.59 -0.72 -21.95
N PRO A 56 8.41 -1.34 -22.81
CA PRO A 56 8.03 -2.59 -23.44
C PRO A 56 7.63 -3.62 -22.38
N PRO A 57 6.62 -4.48 -22.62
CA PRO A 57 6.12 -5.46 -21.65
C PRO A 57 7.23 -6.31 -21.02
N ALA A 58 8.24 -6.68 -21.79
CA ALA A 58 9.40 -7.43 -21.31
C ALA A 58 10.27 -6.66 -20.29
N SER A 59 10.20 -5.32 -20.30
CA SER A 59 11.01 -4.46 -19.42
C SER A 59 10.27 -4.08 -18.14
N VAL A 60 8.95 -4.26 -18.06
CA VAL A 60 8.13 -3.88 -16.89
C VAL A 60 8.55 -4.68 -15.66
N GLY A 61 8.70 -6.00 -15.79
CA GLY A 61 9.13 -6.87 -14.70
C GLY A 61 10.54 -6.53 -14.19
N ALA A 62 11.47 -6.22 -15.10
CA ALA A 62 12.83 -5.81 -14.73
C ALA A 62 12.83 -4.45 -14.00
N ALA A 63 12.03 -3.50 -14.46
CA ALA A 63 11.88 -2.20 -13.80
C ALA A 63 11.27 -2.32 -12.40
N ALA A 64 10.21 -3.13 -12.24
CA ALA A 64 9.58 -3.39 -10.96
C ALA A 64 10.57 -4.06 -9.99
N ARG A 65 11.30 -5.10 -10.45
CA ARG A 65 12.31 -5.78 -9.64
C ARG A 65 13.43 -4.81 -9.20
N ARG A 66 13.92 -3.97 -10.12
CA ARG A 66 14.90 -2.94 -9.80
C ARG A 66 14.36 -1.99 -8.70
N GLY A 67 13.12 -1.55 -8.83
CA GLY A 67 12.45 -0.73 -7.82
C GLY A 67 12.45 -1.41 -6.46
N THR A 68 11.97 -2.64 -6.38
CA THR A 68 11.92 -3.42 -5.14
C THR A 68 13.30 -3.56 -4.49
N LEU A 69 14.36 -3.79 -5.27
CA LEU A 69 15.72 -3.91 -4.73
C LEU A 69 16.25 -2.57 -4.17
N ILE A 70 15.96 -1.45 -4.84
CA ILE A 70 16.35 -0.12 -4.34
C ILE A 70 15.58 0.21 -3.04
N HIS A 71 14.26 -0.05 -2.96
CA HIS A 71 13.48 0.13 -1.74
C HIS A 71 14.07 -0.69 -0.58
N ALA A 72 14.36 -1.97 -0.83
CA ALA A 72 14.96 -2.84 0.18
C ALA A 72 16.35 -2.39 0.65
N LEU A 73 17.14 -1.76 -0.21
CA LEU A 73 18.41 -1.13 0.20
C LEU A 73 18.13 0.10 1.08
N LEU A 74 17.22 0.97 0.69
CA LEU A 74 16.87 2.17 1.46
C LEU A 74 16.22 1.83 2.81
N GLU A 75 15.48 0.71 2.89
CA GLU A 75 14.96 0.18 4.15
C GLU A 75 16.10 -0.18 5.13
N ARG A 76 17.09 -0.94 4.65
CA ARG A 76 18.07 -1.67 5.49
C ARG A 76 19.34 -0.88 5.79
N LEU A 77 19.85 -0.17 4.80
CA LEU A 77 21.17 0.50 4.91
C LEU A 77 21.24 1.56 6.00
N PRO A 78 20.18 2.34 6.32
CA PRO A 78 20.24 3.33 7.41
C PRO A 78 20.60 2.70 8.77
N GLN A 79 20.18 1.47 9.02
CA GLN A 79 20.43 0.75 10.28
C GLN A 79 21.84 0.16 10.36
N ILE A 80 22.61 0.16 9.27
CA ILE A 80 23.96 -0.39 9.19
C ILE A 80 24.99 0.71 9.44
N ALA A 81 25.96 0.43 10.30
CA ALA A 81 27.07 1.36 10.54
C ALA A 81 27.74 1.77 9.23
N GLY A 82 28.03 3.05 9.04
CA GLY A 82 28.52 3.62 7.77
C GLY A 82 29.68 2.86 7.15
N LYS A 83 30.67 2.45 7.97
CA LYS A 83 31.86 1.68 7.53
C LYS A 83 31.52 0.30 6.95
N ASP A 84 30.38 -0.28 7.32
CA ASP A 84 29.97 -1.65 6.91
C ASP A 84 28.94 -1.63 5.79
N ARG A 85 28.34 -0.46 5.49
CA ARG A 85 27.22 -0.32 4.54
C ARG A 85 27.54 -0.86 3.16
N GLU A 86 28.67 -0.45 2.61
CA GLU A 86 29.08 -0.82 1.26
C GLU A 86 29.22 -2.33 1.11
N GLY A 87 30.00 -2.98 1.98
CA GLY A 87 30.22 -4.42 1.92
C GLY A 87 28.94 -5.22 2.12
N LYS A 88 28.10 -4.80 3.08
CA LYS A 88 26.83 -5.48 3.36
C LYS A 88 25.81 -5.29 2.24
N ALA A 89 25.76 -4.11 1.62
CA ALA A 89 24.87 -3.83 0.48
C ALA A 89 25.22 -4.70 -0.73
N ARG A 90 26.51 -4.74 -1.13
CA ARG A 90 26.94 -5.57 -2.26
C ARG A 90 26.74 -7.04 -2.02
N ALA A 91 27.07 -7.54 -0.83
CA ALA A 91 26.83 -8.94 -0.48
C ALA A 91 25.34 -9.28 -0.46
N TRP A 92 24.47 -8.34 -0.07
CA TRP A 92 23.03 -8.53 -0.13
C TRP A 92 22.51 -8.56 -1.58
N LEU A 93 22.95 -7.60 -2.42
CA LEU A 93 22.60 -7.58 -3.85
C LEU A 93 23.07 -8.84 -4.58
N GLU A 94 24.27 -9.35 -4.26
CA GLU A 94 24.76 -10.61 -4.82
C GLU A 94 23.82 -11.77 -4.53
N ARG A 95 23.30 -11.87 -3.31
CA ARG A 95 22.37 -12.93 -2.92
C ARG A 95 20.97 -12.77 -3.54
N GLN A 96 20.48 -11.53 -3.67
CA GLN A 96 19.09 -11.25 -4.10
C GLN A 96 18.97 -11.10 -5.62
N ALA A 97 20.06 -10.75 -6.28
CA ALA A 97 20.09 -10.38 -7.69
C ALA A 97 21.38 -10.86 -8.39
N GLY A 98 21.92 -12.01 -7.98
CA GLY A 98 23.14 -12.58 -8.57
C GLY A 98 22.97 -12.98 -10.03
N ASP A 99 21.76 -13.14 -10.49
CA ASP A 99 21.39 -13.36 -11.90
C ASP A 99 21.48 -12.08 -12.77
N LEU A 100 21.50 -10.88 -12.16
CA LEU A 100 21.66 -9.63 -12.86
C LEU A 100 23.15 -9.34 -13.11
N ALA A 101 23.43 -8.57 -14.17
CA ALA A 101 24.77 -8.12 -14.45
C ALA A 101 25.35 -7.29 -13.29
N LEU A 102 26.67 -7.38 -13.08
CA LEU A 102 27.35 -6.61 -12.03
C LEU A 102 27.06 -5.11 -12.16
N ALA A 103 27.06 -4.58 -13.38
CA ALA A 103 26.79 -3.16 -13.64
C ALA A 103 25.40 -2.72 -13.16
N GLU A 104 24.39 -3.58 -13.27
CA GLU A 104 23.03 -3.28 -12.79
C GLU A 104 22.95 -3.27 -11.26
N ARG A 105 23.65 -4.20 -10.61
CA ARG A 105 23.75 -4.24 -9.14
C ARG A 105 24.51 -3.02 -8.59
N GLU A 106 25.60 -2.64 -9.23
CA GLU A 106 26.37 -1.44 -8.84
C GLU A 106 25.56 -0.15 -9.09
N GLU A 107 24.75 -0.09 -10.14
CA GLU A 107 23.84 1.04 -10.38
C GLU A 107 22.83 1.18 -9.25
N MET A 108 22.16 0.09 -8.83
CA MET A 108 21.21 0.12 -7.71
C MET A 108 21.86 0.51 -6.38
N PHE A 109 23.06 -0.03 -6.12
CA PHE A 109 23.85 0.35 -4.94
C PHE A 109 24.19 1.85 -4.96
N ALA A 110 24.68 2.37 -6.10
CA ALA A 110 25.02 3.77 -6.25
C ALA A 110 23.81 4.68 -6.03
N ARG A 111 22.61 4.32 -6.54
CA ARG A 111 21.38 5.09 -6.33
C ARG A 111 21.02 5.16 -4.85
N ALA A 112 20.97 4.01 -4.18
CA ALA A 112 20.65 3.98 -2.76
C ALA A 112 21.67 4.76 -1.92
N THR A 113 22.96 4.62 -2.21
CA THR A 113 24.03 5.34 -1.50
C THR A 113 23.95 6.85 -1.72
N GLN A 114 23.67 7.29 -2.95
CA GLN A 114 23.51 8.70 -3.28
C GLN A 114 22.34 9.33 -2.52
N VAL A 115 21.20 8.63 -2.43
CA VAL A 115 20.05 9.07 -1.64
C VAL A 115 20.42 9.20 -0.16
N LEU A 116 21.10 8.20 0.40
CA LEU A 116 21.47 8.20 1.82
C LEU A 116 22.57 9.20 2.18
N ALA A 117 23.34 9.63 1.20
CA ALA A 117 24.40 10.63 1.38
C ALA A 117 23.87 12.07 1.32
N GLU A 118 22.63 12.28 0.87
CA GLU A 118 22.03 13.61 0.73
C GLU A 118 21.65 14.17 2.11
N PRO A 119 22.31 15.26 2.57
CA PRO A 119 22.06 15.82 3.89
C PRO A 119 20.61 16.29 4.10
N ALA A 120 19.94 16.73 3.03
CA ALA A 120 18.54 17.16 3.09
C ALA A 120 17.57 16.03 3.46
N PHE A 121 17.99 14.77 3.34
CA PHE A 121 17.14 13.60 3.67
C PHE A 121 17.50 12.96 5.01
N ALA A 122 18.37 13.59 5.80
CA ALA A 122 18.86 13.03 7.07
C ALA A 122 17.72 12.63 8.03
N GLU A 123 16.64 13.40 8.07
CA GLU A 123 15.47 13.07 8.92
C GLU A 123 14.70 11.86 8.39
N VAL A 124 14.57 11.72 7.05
CA VAL A 124 13.86 10.60 6.40
C VAL A 124 14.53 9.26 6.70
N PHE A 125 15.85 9.26 6.86
CA PHE A 125 16.65 8.06 7.13
C PHE A 125 17.25 8.02 8.55
N GLY A 126 16.85 8.97 9.39
CA GLY A 126 17.29 9.05 10.77
C GLY A 126 16.63 8.01 11.70
N PRO A 127 17.13 7.89 12.93
CA PRO A 127 16.66 6.89 13.89
C PRO A 127 15.21 7.09 14.34
N GLY A 128 14.64 8.28 14.13
CA GLY A 128 13.23 8.58 14.41
C GLY A 128 12.26 8.20 13.27
N ALA A 129 12.79 7.82 12.11
CA ALA A 129 11.97 7.43 10.96
C ALA A 129 11.72 5.92 10.96
N LEU A 130 10.45 5.51 10.91
CA LEU A 130 10.04 4.13 10.76
C LEU A 130 10.09 3.74 9.28
N ALA A 131 10.51 2.50 9.00
CA ALA A 131 10.61 1.96 7.65
C ALA A 131 9.54 0.89 7.42
N GLU A 132 9.02 0.78 6.19
CA GLU A 132 8.09 -0.26 5.75
C GLU A 132 6.91 -0.42 6.73
N VAL A 133 6.23 0.70 7.03
CA VAL A 133 5.16 0.74 8.04
C VAL A 133 3.85 0.27 7.42
N PRO A 134 3.27 -0.85 7.88
CA PRO A 134 1.96 -1.26 7.43
C PRO A 134 0.89 -0.29 7.96
N LEU A 135 0.02 0.16 7.08
CA LEU A 135 -1.08 1.06 7.37
C LEU A 135 -2.40 0.36 7.04
N ALA A 136 -3.37 0.47 7.93
CA ALA A 136 -4.74 0.03 7.68
C ALA A 136 -5.71 0.98 8.38
N ALA A 137 -6.67 1.53 7.65
CA ALA A 137 -7.70 2.41 8.18
C ALA A 137 -8.98 2.31 7.37
N THR A 138 -10.13 2.59 7.99
CA THR A 138 -11.39 2.77 7.28
C THR A 138 -11.61 4.27 7.09
N VAL A 139 -11.56 4.71 5.84
CA VAL A 139 -11.75 6.10 5.41
C VAL A 139 -13.08 6.17 4.68
N GLU A 140 -14.06 6.91 5.23
CA GLU A 140 -15.39 7.07 4.63
C GLU A 140 -16.06 5.75 4.17
N GLY A 141 -15.90 4.69 4.97
CA GLY A 141 -16.45 3.37 4.68
C GLY A 141 -15.58 2.50 3.77
N GLN A 142 -14.53 3.04 3.15
CA GLN A 142 -13.56 2.30 2.34
C GLN A 142 -12.37 1.87 3.20
N VAL A 143 -12.01 0.59 3.16
CA VAL A 143 -10.79 0.10 3.81
C VAL A 143 -9.59 0.46 2.93
N VAL A 144 -8.65 1.24 3.49
CA VAL A 144 -7.36 1.57 2.88
C VAL A 144 -6.29 0.73 3.58
N MET A 145 -5.54 -0.07 2.83
CA MET A 145 -4.44 -0.90 3.34
C MET A 145 -3.21 -0.77 2.45
N GLY A 146 -2.05 -0.53 3.05
CA GLY A 146 -0.79 -0.44 2.32
C GLY A 146 0.41 -0.38 3.23
N THR A 147 1.59 -0.19 2.65
CA THR A 147 2.84 -0.02 3.38
C THR A 147 3.46 1.31 3.00
N ALA A 148 3.79 2.13 3.98
CA ALA A 148 4.51 3.38 3.77
C ALA A 148 6.02 3.11 3.84
N ASP A 149 6.78 3.54 2.84
CA ASP A 149 8.24 3.33 2.79
C ASP A 149 8.95 3.97 3.99
N ARG A 150 8.51 5.19 4.36
CA ARG A 150 8.97 5.89 5.56
C ARG A 150 7.83 6.64 6.25
N LEU A 151 7.87 6.60 7.57
CA LEU A 151 6.93 7.34 8.41
C LEU A 151 7.71 8.02 9.55
N LEU A 152 7.59 9.33 9.63
CA LEU A 152 8.13 10.13 10.72
C LEU A 152 6.97 10.55 11.61
N VAL A 153 7.03 10.18 12.89
CA VAL A 153 5.97 10.47 13.86
C VAL A 153 6.53 11.34 14.96
N THR A 154 6.03 12.57 15.06
CA THR A 154 6.34 13.50 16.12
C THR A 154 5.12 13.76 17.01
N ALA A 155 5.24 14.60 18.04
CA ALA A 155 4.10 14.98 18.88
C ALA A 155 2.99 15.67 18.07
N ASP A 156 3.36 16.52 17.11
CA ASP A 156 2.44 17.44 16.42
C ASP A 156 2.16 17.05 14.97
N ALA A 157 2.99 16.21 14.37
CA ALA A 157 2.90 15.85 12.95
C ALA A 157 3.26 14.42 12.67
N VAL A 158 2.71 13.91 11.56
CA VAL A 158 3.07 12.63 10.94
C VAL A 158 3.40 12.89 9.49
N THR A 159 4.62 12.54 9.07
CA THR A 159 5.06 12.71 7.69
C THR A 159 5.25 11.34 7.03
N VAL A 160 4.52 11.09 5.94
CA VAL A 160 4.70 9.90 5.11
C VAL A 160 5.56 10.25 3.91
N VAL A 161 6.56 9.40 3.64
CA VAL A 161 7.41 9.53 2.45
C VAL A 161 7.36 8.24 1.65
N ASP A 162 7.07 8.36 0.37
CA ASP A 162 7.03 7.27 -0.60
C ASP A 162 8.19 7.40 -1.58
N PHE A 163 8.84 6.27 -1.90
CA PHE A 163 9.99 6.26 -2.80
C PHE A 163 9.57 5.94 -4.22
N LYS A 164 10.09 6.68 -5.18
CA LYS A 164 9.89 6.43 -6.61
C LYS A 164 11.22 6.20 -7.31
N THR A 165 11.31 5.07 -8.01
CA THR A 165 12.52 4.63 -8.71
C THR A 165 12.46 4.87 -10.21
N ALA A 166 11.54 5.73 -10.66
CA ALA A 166 11.36 6.11 -12.06
C ALA A 166 12.71 6.59 -12.67
N ARG A 167 13.05 6.08 -13.84
CA ARG A 167 14.30 6.47 -14.54
C ARG A 167 14.28 7.90 -15.04
N ARG A 168 13.09 8.46 -15.23
CA ARG A 168 12.85 9.87 -15.60
C ARG A 168 11.95 10.50 -14.55
N PRO A 169 12.52 10.98 -13.44
CA PRO A 169 11.73 11.65 -12.42
C PRO A 169 11.19 12.99 -12.94
N PRO A 170 10.07 13.47 -12.39
CA PRO A 170 9.56 14.80 -12.71
C PRO A 170 10.60 15.86 -12.30
N LEU A 171 10.66 16.94 -13.05
CA LEU A 171 11.58 18.05 -12.79
C LEU A 171 11.02 19.08 -11.80
N SER A 172 9.69 19.03 -11.56
CA SER A 172 9.01 19.90 -10.61
C SER A 172 7.87 19.17 -9.91
N PRO A 173 7.40 19.67 -8.76
CA PRO A 173 6.26 19.07 -8.06
C PRO A 173 5.02 18.96 -8.95
N GLU A 174 4.76 19.95 -9.82
CA GLU A 174 3.58 20.01 -10.69
C GLU A 174 3.55 18.86 -11.70
N ALA A 175 4.71 18.35 -12.11
CA ALA A 175 4.84 17.24 -13.04
C ALA A 175 4.74 15.85 -12.38
N ILE A 176 4.46 15.77 -11.08
CA ILE A 176 4.25 14.49 -10.39
C ILE A 176 2.98 13.85 -10.95
N PRO A 177 3.02 12.57 -11.39
CA PRO A 177 1.89 11.87 -11.96
C PRO A 177 0.67 11.80 -11.03
N ASP A 178 -0.52 11.88 -11.59
CA ASP A 178 -1.79 11.77 -10.85
C ASP A 178 -1.92 10.48 -10.07
N ALA A 179 -1.42 9.38 -10.60
CA ALA A 179 -1.39 8.09 -9.91
C ALA A 179 -0.59 8.16 -8.59
N THR A 180 0.56 8.84 -8.60
CA THR A 180 1.35 9.09 -7.39
C THR A 180 0.58 9.98 -6.41
N LEU A 181 -0.10 11.02 -6.89
CA LEU A 181 -0.91 11.90 -6.04
C LEU A 181 -2.10 11.17 -5.41
N LYS A 182 -2.79 10.30 -6.17
CA LYS A 182 -3.86 9.43 -5.66
C LYS A 182 -3.34 8.49 -4.56
N GLN A 183 -2.19 7.85 -4.78
CA GLN A 183 -1.54 7.00 -3.79
C GLN A 183 -1.26 7.77 -2.49
N MET A 184 -0.62 8.94 -2.60
CA MET A 184 -0.27 9.75 -1.44
C MET A 184 -1.50 10.32 -0.73
N ALA A 185 -2.56 10.67 -1.45
CA ALA A 185 -3.83 11.09 -0.86
C ALA A 185 -4.48 9.97 -0.03
N ALA A 186 -4.40 8.72 -0.50
CA ALA A 186 -4.90 7.55 0.25
C ALA A 186 -4.09 7.32 1.54
N TYR A 187 -2.76 7.42 1.49
CA TYR A 187 -1.93 7.34 2.70
C TYR A 187 -2.26 8.47 3.69
N VAL A 188 -2.39 9.70 3.21
CA VAL A 188 -2.73 10.85 4.07
C VAL A 188 -4.10 10.64 4.73
N ALA A 189 -5.12 10.24 3.98
CA ALA A 189 -6.45 9.98 4.52
C ALA A 189 -6.45 8.87 5.60
N ALA A 190 -5.70 7.78 5.36
CA ALA A 190 -5.52 6.72 6.35
C ALA A 190 -4.81 7.23 7.61
N LEU A 191 -3.74 8.02 7.46
CA LEU A 191 -2.96 8.55 8.57
C LEU A 191 -3.74 9.60 9.39
N GLU A 192 -4.58 10.42 8.76
CA GLU A 192 -5.49 11.34 9.47
C GLU A 192 -6.48 10.59 10.36
N THR A 193 -6.91 9.39 9.92
CA THR A 193 -7.76 8.50 10.72
C THR A 193 -6.98 7.84 11.87
N ILE A 194 -5.75 7.39 11.60
CA ILE A 194 -4.90 6.68 12.59
C ILE A 194 -4.38 7.66 13.68
N TYR A 195 -4.07 8.89 13.28
CA TYR A 195 -3.49 9.93 14.15
C TYR A 195 -4.38 11.17 14.24
N PRO A 196 -5.56 11.07 14.83
CA PRO A 196 -6.49 12.19 14.93
C PRO A 196 -5.84 13.36 15.71
N GLY A 197 -5.99 14.57 15.17
CA GLY A 197 -5.46 15.79 15.78
C GLY A 197 -3.99 16.10 15.50
N ARG A 198 -3.27 15.24 14.78
CA ARG A 198 -1.92 15.56 14.26
C ARG A 198 -1.99 16.09 12.83
N ARG A 199 -1.05 16.98 12.50
CA ARG A 199 -0.87 17.40 11.10
C ARG A 199 -0.26 16.25 10.31
N VAL A 200 -0.93 15.84 9.23
CA VAL A 200 -0.39 14.82 8.32
C VAL A 200 0.24 15.50 7.12
N GLU A 201 1.49 15.17 6.86
CA GLU A 201 2.30 15.67 5.76
C GLU A 201 2.70 14.51 4.85
N ALA A 202 2.90 14.81 3.56
CA ALA A 202 3.29 13.83 2.58
C ALA A 202 4.40 14.35 1.70
N ALA A 203 5.34 13.47 1.35
CA ALA A 203 6.40 13.76 0.41
C ALA A 203 6.69 12.55 -0.48
N VAL A 204 7.23 12.81 -1.67
CA VAL A 204 7.69 11.77 -2.60
C VAL A 204 9.18 11.97 -2.83
N LEU A 205 9.96 10.90 -2.64
CA LEU A 205 11.39 10.88 -2.86
C LEU A 205 11.72 10.12 -4.14
N TYR A 206 12.25 10.81 -5.13
CA TYR A 206 12.74 10.20 -6.36
C TYR A 206 14.21 9.81 -6.23
N THR A 207 14.51 8.53 -6.49
CA THR A 207 15.85 7.96 -6.22
C THR A 207 16.83 8.12 -7.37
N GLN A 208 16.34 8.25 -8.61
CA GLN A 208 17.20 8.35 -9.81
C GLN A 208 18.00 9.65 -9.86
N THR A 209 17.36 10.75 -9.55
CA THR A 209 17.96 12.04 -9.25
C THR A 209 17.44 12.41 -7.88
N PRO A 210 18.23 12.27 -6.79
CA PRO A 210 17.74 12.44 -5.44
C PRO A 210 17.02 13.77 -5.24
N GLN A 211 15.68 13.70 -5.18
CA GLN A 211 14.80 14.86 -5.03
C GLN A 211 13.64 14.48 -4.12
N LEU A 212 13.39 15.31 -3.12
CA LEU A 212 12.26 15.17 -2.20
C LEU A 212 11.25 16.27 -2.49
N PHE A 213 10.06 15.91 -2.93
CA PHE A 213 8.97 16.85 -3.17
C PHE A 213 7.93 16.73 -2.06
N ALA A 214 7.82 17.77 -1.25
CA ALA A 214 6.69 17.91 -0.33
C ALA A 214 5.40 18.13 -1.12
N LEU A 215 4.34 17.43 -0.73
CA LEU A 215 3.03 17.51 -1.37
C LEU A 215 2.09 18.38 -0.53
N PRO A 216 1.69 19.58 -1.03
CA PRO A 216 0.76 20.44 -0.31
C PRO A 216 -0.58 19.73 -0.07
N ALA A 217 -1.13 19.85 1.14
CA ALA A 217 -2.40 19.24 1.51
C ALA A 217 -3.54 19.64 0.56
N ALA A 218 -3.57 20.90 0.10
CA ALA A 218 -4.56 21.40 -0.86
C ALA A 218 -4.52 20.63 -2.20
N ARG A 219 -3.33 20.19 -2.65
CA ARG A 219 -3.19 19.40 -3.86
C ARG A 219 -3.73 17.99 -3.69
N LEU A 220 -3.54 17.39 -2.53
CA LEU A 220 -4.03 16.03 -2.23
C LEU A 220 -5.52 16.00 -1.93
N ALA A 221 -6.11 17.11 -1.48
CA ALA A 221 -7.53 17.20 -1.13
C ALA A 221 -8.46 16.81 -2.30
N ALA A 222 -8.11 17.20 -3.54
CA ALA A 222 -8.89 16.85 -4.72
C ALA A 222 -8.98 15.33 -4.97
N TYR A 223 -7.97 14.58 -4.54
CA TYR A 223 -7.92 13.12 -4.73
C TYR A 223 -8.56 12.37 -3.55
N LYS A 224 -8.67 12.96 -2.37
CA LYS A 224 -9.32 12.34 -1.21
C LYS A 224 -10.82 12.13 -1.43
N THR A 225 -11.49 13.06 -2.11
CA THR A 225 -12.92 12.95 -2.43
C THR A 225 -13.26 11.78 -3.35
N ALA A 226 -12.30 11.30 -4.13
CA ALA A 226 -12.50 10.13 -4.99
C ALA A 226 -12.64 8.80 -4.20
N PHE A 227 -12.23 8.75 -2.94
CA PHE A 227 -12.38 7.57 -2.08
C PHE A 227 -13.77 7.48 -1.44
N ALA A 228 -14.52 8.58 -1.40
CA ALA A 228 -15.89 8.65 -0.88
C ALA A 228 -16.93 8.10 -1.84
N ALA A 229 -16.60 7.83 -3.09
CA ALA A 229 -17.53 7.27 -4.05
C ALA A 229 -17.82 5.80 -3.71
N PRO A 230 -19.11 5.39 -3.51
CA PRO A 230 -19.44 4.01 -3.27
C PRO A 230 -18.92 3.16 -4.44
N GLN A 231 -18.14 2.12 -4.15
CA GLN A 231 -17.86 1.10 -5.15
C GLN A 231 -19.21 0.52 -5.59
N GLU A 232 -19.52 0.62 -6.89
CA GLU A 232 -20.69 -0.01 -7.46
C GLU A 232 -20.67 -1.50 -7.08
N SER A 233 -21.60 -1.89 -6.23
CA SER A 233 -21.85 -3.29 -5.93
C SER A 233 -22.24 -3.95 -7.25
N PHE A 234 -21.45 -4.89 -7.73
CA PHE A 234 -21.75 -5.67 -8.91
C PHE A 234 -23.05 -6.44 -8.61
N THR A 235 -24.16 -5.88 -9.01
CA THR A 235 -25.43 -6.60 -9.02
C THR A 235 -25.35 -7.54 -10.21
N LEU A 236 -25.31 -8.84 -9.92
CA LEU A 236 -25.48 -9.83 -10.98
C LEU A 236 -26.82 -9.59 -11.66
N PRO A 237 -26.89 -9.63 -13.00
CA PRO A 237 -28.18 -9.59 -13.69
C PRO A 237 -29.04 -10.76 -13.20
N PRO A 238 -30.38 -10.57 -13.09
CA PRO A 238 -31.27 -11.65 -12.72
C PRO A 238 -31.08 -12.82 -13.70
N VAL A 239 -30.94 -14.01 -13.15
CA VAL A 239 -30.93 -15.25 -13.94
C VAL A 239 -32.35 -15.46 -14.42
N GLU A 240 -32.59 -15.37 -15.74
CA GLU A 240 -33.87 -15.79 -16.36
C GLU A 240 -34.05 -17.30 -16.33
#